data_ad5cbc8317ff489486241f0254dab3bf
#
_entry.id   ad5cbc8317ff489486241f0254dab3bf
#
_cell.length_a   1.000
_cell.length_b   1.000
_cell.length_c   1.000
_cell.angle_alpha   90.00
_cell.angle_beta   90.00
_cell.angle_gamma   90.00
#
_symmetry.space_group_name_H-M   'P 1'
#
loop_
_entity.id
_entity.type
_entity.pdbx_description
1 polymer ?
#
loop_
_entity_poly.entity_id
_entity_poly.type
_entity_poly.pdbx_seq_one_letter_code
_entity_poly.pdbx_strand_id
1 'polypeptide(L)'
;MGTTQDFAAVLAAVSRATGIPEAWVFSKRKGQIYCDARWIAVQLMTDLGYYPGQIADVTGLTPRHTNRILETLQTRNASTWRQFGQELGACRTALGLSGMA
;
A
#
# COMPACT_ATOMS: atom_id res chain seq x y z
N MET A 1 17.95 6.21 5.05
CA MET A 1 17.36 5.45 3.96
C MET A 1 16.36 6.31 3.23
N GLY A 2 16.29 6.19 1.94
CA GLY A 2 15.47 7.08 1.14
C GLY A 2 14.07 6.53 0.90
N THR A 3 13.15 7.43 0.55
CA THR A 3 11.78 7.08 0.17
C THR A 3 11.74 6.02 -0.92
N THR A 4 12.64 6.12 -1.91
CA THR A 4 12.70 5.17 -3.04
C THR A 4 13.03 3.76 -2.57
N GLN A 5 13.96 3.61 -1.64
CA GLN A 5 14.33 2.29 -1.11
C GLN A 5 13.19 1.67 -0.32
N ASP A 6 12.51 2.45 0.50
CA ASP A 6 11.37 1.97 1.28
C ASP A 6 10.21 1.61 0.35
N PHE A 7 9.99 2.41 -0.68
CA PHE A 7 8.96 2.13 -1.67
C PHE A 7 9.25 0.82 -2.41
N ALA A 8 10.51 0.57 -2.78
CA ALA A 8 10.90 -0.68 -3.42
C ALA A 8 10.62 -1.89 -2.51
N ALA A 9 10.92 -1.77 -1.22
CA ALA A 9 10.63 -2.82 -0.24
C ALA A 9 9.12 -3.05 -0.10
N VAL A 10 8.34 -1.98 -0.09
CA VAL A 10 6.87 -2.05 -0.04
C VAL A 10 6.33 -2.77 -1.28
N LEU A 11 6.80 -2.41 -2.46
CA LEU A 11 6.37 -3.07 -3.71
C LEU A 11 6.69 -4.55 -3.70
N ALA A 12 7.87 -4.93 -3.23
CA ALA A 12 8.27 -6.33 -3.13
C ALA A 12 7.32 -7.11 -2.21
N ALA A 13 6.99 -6.54 -1.05
CA ALA A 13 6.08 -7.17 -0.10
C ALA A 13 4.67 -7.31 -0.68
N VAL A 14 4.16 -6.26 -1.32
CA VAL A 14 2.83 -6.26 -1.94
C VAL A 14 2.76 -7.29 -3.06
N SER A 15 3.78 -7.33 -3.92
CA SER A 15 3.86 -8.30 -5.02
C SER A 15 3.83 -9.73 -4.50
N ARG A 16 4.56 -10.01 -3.44
CA ARG A 16 4.60 -11.34 -2.84
C ARG A 16 3.27 -11.73 -2.23
N ALA A 17 2.60 -10.81 -1.55
CA ALA A 17 1.33 -11.10 -0.88
C ALA A 17 0.15 -11.22 -1.85
N THR A 18 0.15 -10.43 -2.92
CA THR A 18 -0.98 -10.37 -3.85
C THR A 18 -0.79 -11.20 -5.12
N GLY A 19 0.46 -11.54 -5.45
CA GLY A 19 0.79 -12.20 -6.70
C GLY A 19 0.85 -11.27 -7.91
N ILE A 20 0.68 -9.97 -7.69
CA ILE A 20 0.73 -8.96 -8.75
C ILE A 20 2.17 -8.52 -8.95
N PRO A 21 2.72 -8.53 -10.19
CA PRO A 21 4.07 -8.04 -10.44
C PRO A 21 4.24 -6.59 -9.96
N GLU A 22 5.41 -6.28 -9.41
CA GLU A 22 5.69 -4.93 -8.87
C GLU A 22 5.38 -3.82 -9.87
N ALA A 23 5.73 -4.03 -11.14
CA ALA A 23 5.50 -3.05 -12.19
C ALA A 23 4.02 -2.79 -12.46
N TRP A 24 3.14 -3.68 -12.02
CA TRP A 24 1.70 -3.56 -12.28
C TRP A 24 0.92 -2.91 -11.13
N VAL A 25 1.50 -2.82 -9.94
CA VAL A 25 0.80 -2.28 -8.75
C VAL A 25 0.29 -0.87 -8.99
N PHE A 26 1.12 0.00 -9.55
CA PHE A 26 0.73 1.39 -9.87
C PHE A 26 0.53 1.63 -11.37
N SER A 27 0.25 0.56 -12.12
CA SER A 27 -0.08 0.66 -13.54
C SER A 27 -1.52 1.16 -13.73
N LYS A 28 -1.90 1.38 -14.98
CA LYS A 28 -3.27 1.79 -15.32
C LYS A 28 -4.26 0.62 -15.38
N ARG A 29 -3.86 -0.56 -14.93
CA ARG A 29 -4.72 -1.73 -14.93
C ARG A 29 -5.89 -1.52 -13.99
N LYS A 30 -7.07 -1.97 -14.41
CA LYS A 30 -8.30 -1.83 -13.65
C LYS A 30 -8.69 -3.17 -13.04
N GLY A 31 -9.41 -3.13 -11.95
CA GLY A 31 -9.87 -4.30 -11.26
C GLY A 31 -9.61 -4.19 -9.76
N GLN A 32 -10.41 -4.92 -8.98
CA GLN A 32 -10.34 -4.83 -7.53
C GLN A 32 -8.98 -5.26 -6.98
N ILE A 33 -8.37 -6.30 -7.56
CA ILE A 33 -7.08 -6.78 -7.08
C ILE A 33 -5.97 -5.72 -7.24
N TYR A 34 -6.02 -4.95 -8.31
CA TYR A 34 -5.03 -3.89 -8.53
C TYR A 34 -5.27 -2.69 -7.61
N CYS A 35 -6.54 -2.34 -7.38
CA CYS A 35 -6.90 -1.31 -6.41
C CYS A 35 -6.42 -1.69 -5.01
N ASP A 36 -6.68 -2.92 -4.59
CA ASP A 36 -6.28 -3.40 -3.27
C ASP A 36 -4.75 -3.35 -3.12
N ALA A 37 -4.02 -3.76 -4.14
CA ALA A 37 -2.56 -3.74 -4.11
C ALA A 37 -2.03 -2.31 -3.94
N ARG A 38 -2.57 -1.35 -4.69
CA ARG A 38 -2.20 0.07 -4.57
C ARG A 38 -2.50 0.61 -3.17
N TRP A 39 -3.66 0.28 -2.65
CA TRP A 39 -4.10 0.77 -1.34
C TRP A 39 -3.26 0.19 -0.22
N ILE A 40 -2.88 -1.10 -0.33
CA ILE A 40 -1.96 -1.73 0.63
C ILE A 40 -0.61 -1.00 0.59
N ALA A 41 -0.09 -0.73 -0.60
CA ALA A 41 1.18 -0.03 -0.73
C ALA A 41 1.13 1.37 -0.11
N VAL A 42 0.05 2.12 -0.34
CA VAL A 42 -0.12 3.45 0.26
C VAL A 42 -0.19 3.35 1.78
N GLN A 43 -0.94 2.38 2.31
CA GLN A 43 -1.04 2.18 3.76
C GLN A 43 0.32 1.84 4.36
N LEU A 44 1.10 0.98 3.72
CA LEU A 44 2.42 0.60 4.21
C LEU A 44 3.39 1.79 4.23
N MET A 45 3.35 2.64 3.21
CA MET A 45 4.16 3.85 3.19
C MET A 45 3.77 4.78 4.34
N THR A 46 2.47 4.88 4.63
CA THR A 46 1.97 5.65 5.76
C THR A 46 2.45 5.06 7.08
N ASP A 47 2.42 3.72 7.21
CA ASP A 47 2.92 3.02 8.40
C ASP A 47 4.41 3.29 8.62
N LEU A 48 5.15 3.47 7.54
CA LEU A 48 6.58 3.78 7.61
C LEU A 48 6.85 5.27 7.95
N GLY A 49 5.81 6.08 8.05
CA GLY A 49 5.92 7.48 8.48
C GLY A 49 5.97 8.50 7.36
N TYR A 50 5.69 8.12 6.12
CA TYR A 50 5.69 9.06 5.00
C TYR A 50 4.38 9.82 4.90
N TYR A 51 4.46 11.08 4.48
CA TYR A 51 3.30 11.94 4.26
C TYR A 51 2.72 11.72 2.86
N PRO A 52 1.45 12.08 2.65
CA PRO A 52 0.80 11.88 1.33
C PRO A 52 1.57 12.49 0.16
N GLY A 53 2.20 13.65 0.34
CA GLY A 53 3.00 14.27 -0.71
C GLY A 53 4.22 13.43 -1.10
N GLN A 54 4.88 12.84 -0.11
CA GLN A 54 6.03 11.96 -0.36
C GLN A 54 5.60 10.67 -1.05
N ILE A 55 4.47 10.12 -0.65
CA ILE A 55 3.90 8.91 -1.25
C ILE A 55 3.53 9.20 -2.71
N ALA A 56 2.91 10.34 -2.98
CA ALA A 56 2.56 10.75 -4.33
C ALA A 56 3.78 10.83 -5.24
N ASP A 57 4.89 11.35 -4.72
CA ASP A 57 6.11 11.51 -5.50
C ASP A 57 6.67 10.18 -6.02
N VAL A 58 6.61 9.12 -5.22
CA VAL A 58 7.17 7.82 -5.62
C VAL A 58 6.17 6.93 -6.35
N THR A 59 4.87 7.14 -6.14
CA THR A 59 3.83 6.30 -6.75
C THR A 59 3.33 6.82 -8.09
N GLY A 60 3.55 8.09 -8.39
CA GLY A 60 2.97 8.74 -9.55
C GLY A 60 1.53 9.18 -9.36
N LEU A 61 0.96 8.97 -8.18
CA LEU A 61 -0.38 9.46 -7.85
C LEU A 61 -0.31 10.94 -7.51
N THR A 62 -1.46 11.63 -7.60
CA THR A 62 -1.55 13.00 -7.11
C THR A 62 -1.68 12.99 -5.59
N PRO A 63 -1.25 14.05 -4.88
CA PRO A 63 -1.48 14.15 -3.44
C PRO A 63 -2.95 14.04 -3.07
N ARG A 64 -3.84 14.60 -3.89
CA ARG A 64 -5.29 14.51 -3.69
C ARG A 64 -5.78 13.07 -3.73
N HIS A 65 -5.32 12.29 -4.71
CA HIS A 65 -5.71 10.88 -4.85
C HIS A 65 -5.16 10.07 -3.67
N THR A 66 -3.94 10.33 -3.26
CA THR A 66 -3.32 9.67 -2.12
C THR A 66 -4.12 9.92 -0.84
N ASN A 67 -4.52 11.17 -0.59
CA ASN A 67 -5.36 11.52 0.56
C ASN A 67 -6.70 10.80 0.52
N ARG A 68 -7.32 10.72 -0.66
CA ARG A 68 -8.60 10.02 -0.84
C ARG A 68 -8.49 8.54 -0.49
N ILE A 69 -7.40 7.90 -0.90
CA ILE A 69 -7.14 6.49 -0.56
C ILE A 69 -7.05 6.33 0.96
N LEU A 70 -6.28 7.18 1.62
CA LEU A 70 -6.10 7.11 3.07
C LEU A 70 -7.40 7.35 3.83
N GLU A 71 -8.22 8.31 3.39
CA GLU A 71 -9.52 8.55 3.99
C GLU A 71 -10.43 7.34 3.85
N THR A 72 -10.46 6.73 2.68
CA THR A 72 -11.26 5.53 2.42
C THR A 72 -10.82 4.36 3.31
N LEU A 73 -9.52 4.17 3.46
CA LEU A 73 -8.97 3.11 4.30
C LEU A 73 -9.38 3.27 5.76
N GLN A 74 -9.48 4.50 6.24
CA GLN A 74 -9.88 4.78 7.61
C GLN A 74 -11.37 4.53 7.86
N THR A 75 -12.21 4.68 6.83
CA THR A 75 -13.65 4.57 6.98
C THR A 75 -14.19 3.17 6.77
N ARG A 76 -13.43 2.27 6.16
CA ARG A 76 -13.88 0.91 5.92
C ARG A 76 -13.58 0.02 7.10
N ASN A 77 -14.52 -0.87 7.43
CA ASN A 77 -14.33 -1.80 8.52
C ASN A 77 -13.70 -3.11 8.04
N ALA A 78 -13.16 -3.87 8.99
CA ALA A 78 -12.42 -5.09 8.71
C ALA A 78 -13.26 -6.18 8.05
N SER A 79 -14.56 -6.23 8.33
CA SER A 79 -15.43 -7.27 7.75
C SER A 79 -15.60 -7.09 6.25
N THR A 80 -15.60 -5.85 5.77
CA THR A 80 -15.71 -5.54 4.34
C THR A 80 -14.42 -5.87 3.61
N TRP A 81 -13.28 -5.84 4.32
CA TRP A 81 -11.95 -5.93 3.74
C TRP A 81 -11.15 -7.12 4.28
N ARG A 82 -11.83 -8.25 4.52
CA ARG A 82 -11.14 -9.41 5.12
C ARG A 82 -9.88 -9.81 4.37
N GLN A 83 -9.99 -10.01 3.06
CA GLN A 83 -8.83 -10.42 2.26
C GLN A 83 -7.77 -9.32 2.23
N PHE A 84 -8.21 -8.08 2.10
CA PHE A 84 -7.31 -6.91 2.15
C PHE A 84 -6.54 -6.90 3.48
N GLY A 85 -7.24 -7.11 4.60
CA GLY A 85 -6.62 -7.14 5.91
C GLY A 85 -5.59 -8.25 6.05
N GLN A 86 -5.86 -9.42 5.48
CA GLN A 86 -4.92 -10.55 5.49
C GLN A 86 -3.66 -10.22 4.68
N GLU A 87 -3.82 -9.66 3.49
CA GLU A 87 -2.70 -9.28 2.63
C GLU A 87 -1.89 -8.15 3.27
N LEU A 88 -2.56 -7.16 3.84
CA LEU A 88 -1.90 -6.06 4.54
C LEU A 88 -1.10 -6.58 5.73
N GLY A 89 -1.68 -7.49 6.51
CA GLY A 89 -1.01 -8.11 7.65
C GLY A 89 0.23 -8.88 7.23
N ALA A 90 0.15 -9.65 6.14
CA ALA A 90 1.30 -10.38 5.60
C ALA A 90 2.41 -9.42 5.19
N CYS A 91 2.06 -8.31 4.54
CA CYS A 91 3.03 -7.29 4.15
C CYS A 91 3.69 -6.63 5.36
N ARG A 92 2.91 -6.31 6.38
CA ARG A 92 3.44 -5.73 7.62
C ARG A 92 4.44 -6.67 8.28
N THR A 93 4.13 -7.96 8.33
CA THR A 93 5.04 -8.96 8.86
C THR A 93 6.33 -8.99 8.04
N ALA A 94 6.23 -9.02 6.73
CA ALA A 94 7.40 -9.06 5.83
C ALA A 94 8.30 -7.83 5.99
N LEU A 95 7.72 -6.67 6.31
CA LEU A 95 8.46 -5.43 6.50
C LEU A 95 8.89 -5.19 7.96
N GLY A 96 8.56 -6.11 8.86
CA GLY A 96 8.90 -5.96 10.27
C GLY A 96 8.01 -5.00 11.03
N LEU A 97 6.81 -4.71 10.52
CA LEU A 97 5.87 -3.76 11.13
C LEU A 97 4.86 -4.42 12.06
N SER A 98 4.78 -5.75 12.06
CA SER A 98 3.73 -6.48 12.77
C SER A 98 3.80 -6.34 14.29
N GLY A 99 4.96 -6.02 14.83
CA GLY A 99 5.14 -5.85 16.27
C GLY A 99 4.83 -4.45 16.77
N MET A 100 4.36 -3.56 15.93
CA MET A 100 4.14 -2.16 16.26
C MET A 100 2.70 -1.84 16.65
N ALA A 101 1.92 -2.84 16.84
CA ALA A 101 0.52 -2.67 17.22
C ALA A 101 0.34 -2.03 18.60
#